data_817a7f5df15b6363f686396211967c83
#
_entry.id   817a7f5df15b6363f686396211967c83
#
_cell.length_a   1.000
_cell.length_b   1.000
_cell.length_c   1.000
_cell.angle_alpha   90.00
_cell.angle_beta   90.00
_cell.angle_gamma   90.00
#
_symmetry.space_group_name_H-M   'P 1'
#
loop_
_entity.id
_entity.type
_entity.pdbx_description
1 polymer ?
#
loop_
_entity_poly.entity_id
_entity_poly.type
_entity_poly.pdbx_seq_one_letter_code
_entity_poly.pdbx_strand_id
1 'polypeptide(L)'
;RSEINNFKTNLKRLFTLIDDKESEEYNKNLISDFLKDTYYQQAYFMNTKERKDLVIRNGALPNDTAGVIIETKKFSNKSEMITCENLNAKALQELVWYFLGERISQKNIEIKHLIITNVYEWFIFDAQVFEKLFAQNKTLVKHYTDFVNGTALGNKTEHFYKEIAQPFIEKVKEELHYTYFNLRDFQNIVENENTEDDNALIPLYKILSPQHLLKLPFLNDSNTLDKGFYAELLHIIGLTETKNGGQVFIERPKEDQRNEGTMLEETIAKLSSLNKIHQLRNAAAYGETYEERLFNVALELNITWVNRILFLKLLEAQLISYHKGDASFAFLNFSKINEYDILERLFFEVLAKDYSQRNKEIAAVYANIPYLNSSLFEPTELEHNALLISNLPDDKTIPILSTTVLKDAQGKRRVGALPSLQYLLEFLDAYDFSSEGSVEIQEENKTLINASVLGLIFEKINGYKDGSFFTPGVITMYMCKEALHRAVIQKFNKAKGWQVNTFEELKDHINPFNKEEREQANSIINSLRICDPAVGSGHFLVSALNECIALKSELGILQDENKSRIHHQLKIENDELLVYEADNNEHFFRYNPKNTESQRVQKTLFQEKKIIIENCLF
;
A
#
# COMPACT_ATOMS: atom_id res chain seq x y z
N ARG A 1 13.15 5.32 11.49
CA ARG A 1 13.52 6.07 12.72
C ARG A 1 14.29 7.34 12.41
N SER A 2 15.33 7.28 11.60
CA SER A 2 16.15 8.47 11.27
C SER A 2 15.32 9.59 10.67
N GLU A 3 14.37 9.28 9.79
CA GLU A 3 13.48 10.26 9.15
C GLU A 3 12.54 10.94 10.16
N ILE A 4 11.94 10.17 11.08
CA ILE A 4 11.10 10.75 12.13
C ILE A 4 11.91 11.61 13.09
N ASN A 5 13.14 11.22 13.43
CA ASN A 5 14.02 12.04 14.25
C ASN A 5 14.37 13.36 13.55
N ASN A 6 14.68 13.33 12.25
CA ASN A 6 14.92 14.55 11.46
C ASN A 6 13.67 15.43 11.40
N PHE A 7 12.51 14.84 11.12
CA PHE A 7 11.22 15.53 11.12
C PHE A 7 10.93 16.20 12.48
N LYS A 8 11.06 15.45 13.58
CA LYS A 8 10.87 15.97 14.95
C LYS A 8 11.80 17.15 15.23
N THR A 9 13.07 17.04 14.84
CA THR A 9 14.07 18.10 14.99
C THR A 9 13.69 19.36 14.21
N ASN A 10 13.31 19.22 12.95
CA ASN A 10 12.92 20.34 12.11
C ASN A 10 11.61 20.98 12.56
N LEU A 11 10.66 20.17 13.03
CA LEU A 11 9.39 20.67 13.58
C LEU A 11 9.59 21.41 14.90
N LYS A 12 10.49 20.94 15.77
CA LYS A 12 10.90 21.63 16.99
C LYS A 12 11.54 22.97 16.67
N ARG A 13 12.42 22.99 15.67
CA ARG A 13 13.02 24.24 15.17
C ARG A 13 11.97 25.21 14.63
N LEU A 14 11.00 24.71 13.86
CA LEU A 14 9.88 25.52 13.34
C LEU A 14 9.14 26.18 14.51
N PHE A 15 8.71 25.43 15.53
CA PHE A 15 8.01 25.99 16.70
C PHE A 15 8.82 27.06 17.45
N THR A 16 10.14 26.88 17.51
CA THR A 16 11.02 27.85 18.19
C THR A 16 11.14 29.17 17.43
N LEU A 17 10.99 29.14 16.09
CA LEU A 17 11.18 30.30 15.22
C LEU A 17 9.87 31.05 14.90
N ILE A 18 8.71 30.47 15.23
CA ILE A 18 7.43 31.15 15.01
C ILE A 18 7.32 32.36 15.95
N ASP A 19 7.05 33.52 15.34
CA ASP A 19 6.72 34.76 16.06
C ASP A 19 5.45 35.38 15.43
N ASP A 20 4.39 35.48 16.22
CA ASP A 20 3.07 35.99 15.77
C ASP A 20 3.13 37.48 15.37
N LYS A 21 4.19 38.19 15.69
CA LYS A 21 4.39 39.61 15.33
C LYS A 21 5.02 39.79 13.95
N GLU A 22 5.71 38.77 13.47
CA GLU A 22 6.42 38.80 12.20
C GLU A 22 5.48 38.87 10.98
N SER A 23 6.06 39.18 9.81
CA SER A 23 5.33 39.35 8.56
C SER A 23 4.85 38.00 7.96
N GLU A 24 3.90 38.09 7.03
CA GLU A 24 3.47 36.93 6.23
C GLU A 24 4.63 36.32 5.44
N GLU A 25 5.52 37.18 4.90
CA GLU A 25 6.72 36.74 4.18
C GLU A 25 7.70 35.94 5.08
N TYR A 26 7.83 36.35 6.35
CA TYR A 26 8.62 35.60 7.32
C TYR A 26 8.05 34.19 7.55
N ASN A 27 6.74 34.09 7.78
CA ASN A 27 6.05 32.80 7.97
C ASN A 27 6.18 31.91 6.74
N LYS A 28 6.06 32.48 5.54
CA LYS A 28 6.28 31.79 4.27
C LYS A 28 7.68 31.18 4.18
N ASN A 29 8.71 31.94 4.56
CA ASN A 29 10.07 31.44 4.57
C ASN A 29 10.28 30.33 5.59
N LEU A 30 9.69 30.42 6.79
CA LEU A 30 9.73 29.33 7.79
C LEU A 30 9.13 28.03 7.28
N ILE A 31 7.97 28.10 6.62
CA ILE A 31 7.33 26.95 5.99
C ILE A 31 8.20 26.37 4.89
N SER A 32 8.76 27.23 4.04
CA SER A 32 9.66 26.83 2.96
C SER A 32 10.88 26.09 3.49
N ASP A 33 11.54 26.64 4.52
CA ASP A 33 12.74 26.04 5.11
C ASP A 33 12.41 24.71 5.80
N PHE A 34 11.32 24.66 6.56
CA PHE A 34 10.86 23.43 7.20
C PHE A 34 10.60 22.30 6.18
N LEU A 35 9.87 22.60 5.12
CA LEU A 35 9.56 21.62 4.07
C LEU A 35 10.81 21.20 3.30
N LYS A 36 11.70 22.16 2.94
CA LYS A 36 12.95 21.85 2.26
C LYS A 36 13.86 20.98 3.11
N ASP A 37 14.15 21.39 4.34
CA ASP A 37 15.08 20.69 5.23
C ASP A 37 14.57 19.30 5.62
N THR A 38 13.27 19.10 5.60
CA THR A 38 12.66 17.82 5.97
C THR A 38 12.51 16.87 4.78
N TYR A 39 12.08 17.38 3.59
CA TYR A 39 11.63 16.50 2.51
C TYR A 39 12.17 16.84 1.12
N TYR A 40 12.22 18.16 0.74
CA TYR A 40 12.23 18.53 -0.69
C TYR A 40 13.59 18.94 -1.22
N GLN A 41 14.56 19.29 -0.38
CA GLN A 41 15.81 19.95 -0.78
C GLN A 41 16.64 19.19 -1.83
N GLN A 42 16.60 17.87 -1.84
CA GLN A 42 17.47 17.08 -2.72
C GLN A 42 16.85 16.71 -4.07
N ALA A 43 15.53 16.60 -4.13
CA ALA A 43 14.85 16.00 -5.28
C ALA A 43 13.83 16.92 -5.96
N TYR A 44 13.40 17.98 -5.29
CA TYR A 44 12.32 18.84 -5.78
C TYR A 44 12.66 20.32 -5.64
N PHE A 45 12.36 21.08 -6.68
CA PHE A 45 12.54 22.51 -6.63
C PHE A 45 11.34 23.18 -5.94
N MET A 46 11.62 24.05 -4.99
CA MET A 46 10.61 24.80 -4.25
C MET A 46 10.94 26.29 -4.28
N ASN A 47 10.01 27.10 -4.78
CA ASN A 47 10.18 28.53 -4.92
C ASN A 47 8.86 29.30 -4.82
N THR A 48 8.97 30.62 -4.72
CA THR A 48 7.87 31.55 -5.01
C THR A 48 7.77 31.77 -6.52
N LYS A 49 6.57 31.79 -7.09
CA LYS A 49 6.37 32.06 -8.51
C LYS A 49 5.30 33.14 -8.69
N GLU A 50 5.67 34.27 -9.26
CA GLU A 50 4.78 35.40 -9.54
C GLU A 50 4.09 35.92 -8.27
N ARG A 51 2.75 35.76 -8.20
CA ARG A 51 1.90 36.14 -7.05
C ARG A 51 1.59 34.98 -6.11
N LYS A 52 2.05 33.76 -6.42
CA LYS A 52 1.86 32.57 -5.58
C LYS A 52 2.88 32.60 -4.45
N ASP A 53 2.44 32.20 -3.26
CA ASP A 53 3.33 32.24 -2.11
C ASP A 53 4.41 31.18 -2.19
N LEU A 54 4.07 29.92 -2.29
CA LEU A 54 5.02 28.83 -2.43
C LEU A 54 4.53 27.81 -3.48
N VAL A 55 5.46 27.26 -4.23
CA VAL A 55 5.20 26.21 -5.22
C VAL A 55 6.21 25.10 -5.05
N ILE A 56 5.74 23.86 -4.90
CA ILE A 56 6.57 22.66 -5.01
C ILE A 56 6.44 22.14 -6.45
N ARG A 57 7.59 21.95 -7.10
CA ARG A 57 7.66 21.47 -8.49
C ARG A 57 7.65 19.95 -8.55
N ASN A 58 7.21 19.40 -9.70
CA ASN A 58 7.22 17.95 -9.95
C ASN A 58 8.64 17.40 -10.20
N GLY A 59 9.68 18.22 -10.17
CA GLY A 59 11.07 17.84 -10.35
C GLY A 59 12.06 18.83 -9.72
N ALA A 60 13.34 18.61 -9.97
CA ALA A 60 14.43 19.35 -9.35
C ALA A 60 14.77 20.68 -10.05
N LEU A 61 14.16 21.00 -11.19
CA LEU A 61 14.51 22.16 -11.99
C LEU A 61 13.49 23.31 -11.80
N PRO A 62 13.94 24.58 -11.90
CA PRO A 62 13.06 25.75 -11.80
C PRO A 62 11.94 25.81 -12.84
N ASN A 63 12.11 25.14 -13.99
CA ASN A 63 11.17 25.13 -15.10
C ASN A 63 10.23 23.91 -15.09
N ASP A 64 10.38 23.01 -14.14
CA ASP A 64 9.46 21.88 -14.00
C ASP A 64 8.05 22.38 -13.63
N THR A 65 7.03 21.61 -13.97
CA THR A 65 5.64 21.99 -13.71
C THR A 65 5.34 22.10 -12.21
N ALA A 66 4.40 22.97 -11.84
CA ALA A 66 3.92 23.07 -10.47
C ALA A 66 3.14 21.81 -10.10
N GLY A 67 3.53 21.14 -9.02
CA GLY A 67 2.85 19.97 -8.46
C GLY A 67 1.97 20.33 -7.27
N VAL A 68 2.43 21.23 -6.39
CA VAL A 68 1.67 21.74 -5.24
C VAL A 68 1.74 23.26 -5.20
N ILE A 69 0.62 23.90 -4.91
CA ILE A 69 0.52 25.34 -4.68
C ILE A 69 0.15 25.54 -3.22
N ILE A 70 0.90 26.39 -2.53
CA ILE A 70 0.69 26.70 -1.11
C ILE A 70 0.41 28.18 -0.98
N GLU A 71 -0.72 28.54 -0.43
CA GLU A 71 -1.09 29.88 -0.01
C GLU A 71 -0.84 30.02 1.49
N THR A 72 -0.11 31.07 1.88
CA THR A 72 0.22 31.31 3.28
C THR A 72 -0.49 32.55 3.81
N LYS A 73 -0.90 32.53 5.06
CA LYS A 73 -1.48 33.69 5.72
C LYS A 73 -0.80 33.94 7.06
N LYS A 74 -0.74 35.19 7.46
CA LYS A 74 -0.28 35.54 8.80
C LYS A 74 -1.25 34.98 9.84
N PHE A 75 -0.75 34.33 10.89
CA PHE A 75 -1.57 33.73 11.96
C PHE A 75 -2.52 34.75 12.61
N SER A 76 -2.09 36.00 12.80
CA SER A 76 -2.94 37.06 13.36
C SER A 76 -4.02 37.58 12.39
N ASN A 77 -3.94 37.27 11.08
CA ASN A 77 -4.91 37.72 10.08
C ASN A 77 -6.06 36.71 9.91
N LYS A 78 -6.89 36.63 10.93
CA LYS A 78 -8.05 35.71 10.96
C LYS A 78 -9.13 36.01 9.92
N SER A 79 -9.17 37.23 9.37
CA SER A 79 -10.18 37.64 8.39
C SER A 79 -9.91 37.13 6.99
N GLU A 80 -8.65 36.82 6.65
CA GLU A 80 -8.24 36.32 5.35
C GLU A 80 -8.00 34.80 5.35
N MET A 81 -7.78 34.20 6.53
CA MET A 81 -7.58 32.76 6.69
C MET A 81 -8.92 32.02 6.69
N ILE A 82 -8.94 30.84 6.08
CA ILE A 82 -10.08 29.91 6.18
C ILE A 82 -10.14 29.24 7.55
N THR A 83 -11.33 28.79 7.91
CA THR A 83 -11.57 27.94 9.09
C THR A 83 -12.46 26.78 8.70
N CYS A 84 -12.54 25.73 9.53
CA CYS A 84 -13.44 24.59 9.29
C CYS A 84 -14.92 25.02 9.18
N GLU A 85 -15.28 26.14 9.82
CA GLU A 85 -16.65 26.70 9.77
C GLU A 85 -16.86 27.65 8.57
N ASN A 86 -15.80 28.27 8.08
CA ASN A 86 -15.87 29.24 6.98
C ASN A 86 -14.70 29.07 6.00
N LEU A 87 -14.96 28.36 4.91
CA LEU A 87 -13.99 28.19 3.82
C LEU A 87 -13.94 29.41 2.88
N ASN A 88 -15.00 30.23 2.82
CA ASN A 88 -15.09 31.33 1.86
C ASN A 88 -14.37 32.59 2.35
N ALA A 89 -13.06 32.50 2.55
CA ALA A 89 -12.20 33.61 2.87
C ALA A 89 -11.20 33.90 1.73
N LYS A 90 -10.51 35.02 1.82
CA LYS A 90 -9.59 35.51 0.77
C LYS A 90 -8.55 34.47 0.38
N ALA A 91 -7.98 33.72 1.33
CA ALA A 91 -6.98 32.70 1.05
C ALA A 91 -7.48 31.63 0.03
N LEU A 92 -8.75 31.18 0.15
CA LEU A 92 -9.31 30.24 -0.82
C LEU A 92 -9.60 30.90 -2.17
N GLN A 93 -10.01 32.16 -2.17
CA GLN A 93 -10.27 32.91 -3.41
C GLN A 93 -8.96 33.11 -4.19
N GLU A 94 -7.85 33.39 -3.52
CA GLU A 94 -6.51 33.47 -4.09
C GLU A 94 -6.04 32.10 -4.60
N LEU A 95 -6.25 31.04 -3.85
CA LEU A 95 -5.87 29.69 -4.26
C LEU A 95 -6.64 29.24 -5.52
N VAL A 96 -7.94 29.56 -5.61
CA VAL A 96 -8.74 29.32 -6.83
C VAL A 96 -8.20 30.10 -8.02
N TRP A 97 -7.81 31.36 -7.82
CA TRP A 97 -7.17 32.17 -8.86
C TRP A 97 -5.88 31.53 -9.37
N TYR A 98 -5.01 31.09 -8.47
CA TYR A 98 -3.74 30.46 -8.83
C TYR A 98 -3.94 29.13 -9.56
N PHE A 99 -4.90 28.32 -9.09
CA PHE A 99 -5.25 27.06 -9.74
C PHE A 99 -5.75 27.28 -11.18
N LEU A 100 -6.69 28.20 -11.38
CA LEU A 100 -7.18 28.53 -12.72
C LEU A 100 -6.07 29.10 -13.61
N GLY A 101 -5.15 29.88 -13.05
CA GLY A 101 -3.98 30.39 -13.75
C GLY A 101 -3.08 29.27 -14.28
N GLU A 102 -2.72 28.31 -13.45
CA GLU A 102 -1.94 27.15 -13.86
C GLU A 102 -2.72 26.28 -14.85
N ARG A 103 -3.99 26.00 -14.54
CA ARG A 103 -4.80 25.04 -15.30
C ARG A 103 -5.23 25.54 -16.67
N ILE A 104 -5.68 26.79 -16.76
CA ILE A 104 -6.25 27.38 -17.98
C ILE A 104 -5.17 28.13 -18.77
N SER A 105 -4.44 29.06 -18.13
CA SER A 105 -3.45 29.92 -18.79
C SER A 105 -2.14 29.17 -19.11
N GLN A 106 -1.62 28.39 -18.17
CA GLN A 106 -0.38 27.62 -18.33
C GLN A 106 -0.59 26.19 -18.86
N LYS A 107 -1.84 25.73 -18.94
CA LYS A 107 -2.23 24.37 -19.35
C LYS A 107 -1.56 23.26 -18.51
N ASN A 108 -1.24 23.55 -17.27
CA ASN A 108 -0.63 22.61 -16.34
C ASN A 108 -1.67 21.65 -15.78
N ILE A 109 -1.59 20.37 -16.17
CA ILE A 109 -2.48 19.30 -15.70
C ILE A 109 -1.88 18.50 -14.54
N GLU A 110 -0.69 18.84 -14.07
CA GLU A 110 0.09 18.03 -13.13
C GLU A 110 0.01 18.52 -11.68
N ILE A 111 -0.86 19.48 -11.38
CA ILE A 111 -1.12 19.89 -10.00
C ILE A 111 -1.78 18.72 -9.27
N LYS A 112 -1.23 18.37 -8.10
CA LYS A 112 -1.70 17.26 -7.27
C LYS A 112 -2.47 17.74 -6.05
N HIS A 113 -1.93 18.74 -5.33
CA HIS A 113 -2.57 19.32 -4.16
C HIS A 113 -2.48 20.84 -4.13
N LEU A 114 -3.42 21.42 -3.40
CA LEU A 114 -3.44 22.85 -3.09
C LEU A 114 -3.56 23.00 -1.57
N ILE A 115 -2.80 23.91 -0.98
CA ILE A 115 -2.68 24.04 0.47
C ILE A 115 -2.91 25.49 0.88
N ILE A 116 -3.62 25.67 1.98
CA ILE A 116 -3.71 26.95 2.70
C ILE A 116 -3.18 26.71 4.11
N THR A 117 -2.29 27.60 4.57
CA THR A 117 -1.74 27.47 5.92
C THR A 117 -1.40 28.83 6.53
N ASN A 118 -1.47 28.90 7.86
CA ASN A 118 -0.98 30.00 8.68
C ASN A 118 0.20 29.58 9.59
N VAL A 119 0.98 28.59 9.16
CA VAL A 119 2.02 27.83 9.86
C VAL A 119 1.46 26.78 10.81
N TYR A 120 0.48 27.12 11.65
CA TYR A 120 -0.12 26.18 12.61
C TYR A 120 -1.22 25.32 12.00
N GLU A 121 -2.15 25.95 11.30
CA GLU A 121 -3.31 25.31 10.70
C GLU A 121 -3.05 25.04 9.22
N TRP A 122 -3.31 23.83 8.80
CA TRP A 122 -3.09 23.36 7.44
C TRP A 122 -4.36 22.79 6.86
N PHE A 123 -4.73 23.28 5.68
CA PHE A 123 -5.85 22.79 4.88
C PHE A 123 -5.29 22.31 3.55
N ILE A 124 -5.39 21.02 3.28
CA ILE A 124 -4.85 20.36 2.08
C ILE A 124 -6.02 19.89 1.22
N PHE A 125 -6.12 20.40 0.01
CA PHE A 125 -7.14 20.06 -0.97
C PHE A 125 -6.57 19.21 -2.08
N ASP A 126 -7.29 18.19 -2.50
CA ASP A 126 -6.97 17.42 -3.71
C ASP A 126 -7.25 18.26 -4.96
N ALA A 127 -6.30 18.34 -5.88
CA ALA A 127 -6.49 19.09 -7.13
C ALA A 127 -7.62 18.53 -8.02
N GLN A 128 -7.99 17.26 -7.88
CA GLN A 128 -9.13 16.69 -8.59
C GLN A 128 -10.46 17.32 -8.16
N VAL A 129 -10.60 17.66 -6.88
CA VAL A 129 -11.78 18.40 -6.38
C VAL A 129 -11.84 19.79 -7.01
N PHE A 130 -10.70 20.49 -7.06
CA PHE A 130 -10.61 21.79 -7.73
C PHE A 130 -10.86 21.70 -9.23
N GLU A 131 -10.37 20.64 -9.90
CA GLU A 131 -10.67 20.38 -11.31
C GLU A 131 -12.17 20.25 -11.54
N LYS A 132 -12.84 19.39 -10.77
CA LYS A 132 -14.29 19.13 -10.88
C LYS A 132 -15.10 20.39 -10.63
N LEU A 133 -14.82 21.11 -9.52
CA LEU A 133 -15.66 22.22 -9.07
C LEU A 133 -15.36 23.52 -9.82
N PHE A 134 -14.11 23.82 -10.13
CA PHE A 134 -13.69 25.11 -10.68
C PHE A 134 -13.28 25.04 -12.15
N ALA A 135 -12.34 24.17 -12.55
CA ALA A 135 -11.83 24.17 -13.92
C ALA A 135 -12.81 23.58 -14.96
N GLN A 136 -13.67 22.65 -14.57
CA GLN A 136 -14.71 22.09 -15.45
C GLN A 136 -15.97 22.97 -15.50
N ASN A 137 -16.08 23.97 -14.65
CA ASN A 137 -17.21 24.88 -14.66
C ASN A 137 -17.08 25.94 -15.75
N LYS A 138 -17.82 25.75 -16.84
CA LYS A 138 -17.79 26.61 -18.05
C LYS A 138 -18.04 28.09 -17.75
N THR A 139 -18.92 28.39 -16.79
CA THR A 139 -19.26 29.76 -16.41
C THR A 139 -18.09 30.44 -15.71
N LEU A 140 -17.51 29.76 -14.70
CA LEU A 140 -16.36 30.29 -13.97
C LEU A 140 -15.15 30.47 -14.88
N VAL A 141 -14.85 29.47 -15.71
CA VAL A 141 -13.74 29.52 -16.69
C VAL A 141 -13.93 30.68 -17.68
N LYS A 142 -15.17 30.93 -18.13
CA LYS A 142 -15.46 32.09 -18.98
C LYS A 142 -15.17 33.40 -18.24
N HIS A 143 -15.69 33.56 -17.03
CA HIS A 143 -15.45 34.78 -16.21
C HIS A 143 -13.95 35.00 -15.95
N TYR A 144 -13.23 33.92 -15.64
CA TYR A 144 -11.77 33.97 -15.48
C TYR A 144 -11.07 34.41 -16.78
N THR A 145 -11.44 33.84 -17.91
CA THR A 145 -10.85 34.13 -19.22
C THR A 145 -11.14 35.56 -19.64
N ASP A 146 -12.38 36.02 -19.48
CA ASP A 146 -12.80 37.39 -19.78
C ASP A 146 -12.04 38.41 -18.90
N PHE A 147 -11.80 38.06 -17.61
CA PHE A 147 -11.00 38.88 -16.72
C PHE A 147 -9.51 38.95 -17.13
N VAL A 148 -8.88 37.82 -17.43
CA VAL A 148 -7.48 37.75 -17.86
C VAL A 148 -7.26 38.49 -19.19
N ASN A 149 -8.23 38.42 -20.13
CA ASN A 149 -8.17 39.10 -21.42
C ASN A 149 -8.53 40.59 -21.35
N GLY A 150 -8.89 41.11 -20.15
CA GLY A 150 -9.23 42.50 -19.97
C GLY A 150 -10.59 42.91 -20.58
N THR A 151 -11.44 41.96 -20.89
CA THR A 151 -12.80 42.19 -21.44
C THR A 151 -13.85 42.31 -20.35
N ALA A 152 -13.51 41.96 -19.10
CA ALA A 152 -14.41 42.14 -17.94
C ALA A 152 -14.36 43.54 -17.34
N LEU A 153 -15.46 43.98 -16.70
CA LEU A 153 -15.51 45.20 -15.90
C LEU A 153 -14.64 45.00 -14.64
N GLY A 154 -13.49 45.71 -14.56
CA GLY A 154 -12.61 45.73 -13.40
C GLY A 154 -11.19 45.14 -13.67
N ASN A 155 -10.16 45.95 -13.49
CA ASN A 155 -8.77 45.59 -13.81
C ASN A 155 -7.94 45.13 -12.59
N LYS A 156 -8.56 44.97 -11.40
CA LYS A 156 -7.85 44.58 -10.17
C LYS A 156 -8.23 43.17 -9.77
N THR A 157 -7.28 42.34 -9.38
CA THR A 157 -7.49 40.96 -8.87
C THR A 157 -8.50 40.90 -7.71
N GLU A 158 -8.62 41.97 -6.92
CA GLU A 158 -9.62 42.13 -5.87
C GLU A 158 -11.07 42.01 -6.39
N HIS A 159 -11.32 42.47 -7.63
CA HIS A 159 -12.63 42.31 -8.28
C HIS A 159 -12.92 40.84 -8.59
N PHE A 160 -11.91 40.10 -9.07
CA PHE A 160 -12.06 38.67 -9.29
C PHE A 160 -12.40 37.94 -7.98
N TYR A 161 -11.72 38.26 -6.90
CA TYR A 161 -11.94 37.62 -5.61
C TYR A 161 -13.37 37.84 -5.08
N LYS A 162 -13.84 39.08 -5.05
CA LYS A 162 -15.13 39.47 -4.45
C LYS A 162 -16.33 39.20 -5.34
N GLU A 163 -16.21 39.51 -6.63
CA GLU A 163 -17.35 39.47 -7.54
C GLU A 163 -17.50 38.17 -8.30
N ILE A 164 -16.41 37.39 -8.43
CA ILE A 164 -16.42 36.13 -9.19
C ILE A 164 -16.18 34.94 -8.27
N ALA A 165 -15.02 34.87 -7.58
CA ALA A 165 -14.64 33.71 -6.80
C ALA A 165 -15.52 33.52 -5.55
N GLN A 166 -15.74 34.58 -4.76
CA GLN A 166 -16.51 34.52 -3.52
C GLN A 166 -17.94 34.00 -3.71
N PRO A 167 -18.77 34.53 -4.65
CA PRO A 167 -20.12 34.01 -4.87
C PRO A 167 -20.12 32.58 -5.43
N PHE A 168 -19.07 32.19 -6.12
CA PHE A 168 -18.96 30.84 -6.68
C PHE A 168 -18.57 29.83 -5.61
N ILE A 169 -17.57 30.15 -4.78
CA ILE A 169 -17.14 29.32 -3.64
C ILE A 169 -18.33 29.09 -2.70
N GLU A 170 -19.13 30.11 -2.45
CA GLU A 170 -20.32 30.00 -1.57
C GLU A 170 -21.30 28.91 -2.03
N LYS A 171 -21.40 28.68 -3.34
CA LYS A 171 -22.29 27.66 -3.92
C LYS A 171 -21.74 26.24 -3.82
N VAL A 172 -20.40 26.08 -3.79
CA VAL A 172 -19.74 24.78 -3.88
C VAL A 172 -18.99 24.40 -2.59
N LYS A 173 -19.00 25.24 -1.56
CA LYS A 173 -18.21 25.05 -0.33
C LYS A 173 -18.50 23.71 0.38
N GLU A 174 -19.74 23.22 0.33
CA GLU A 174 -20.12 21.94 0.94
C GLU A 174 -19.54 20.71 0.19
N GLU A 175 -19.13 20.89 -1.07
CA GLU A 175 -18.49 19.86 -1.87
C GLU A 175 -16.94 19.92 -1.80
N LEU A 176 -16.39 20.95 -1.15
CA LEU A 176 -14.95 21.11 -0.96
C LEU A 176 -14.48 20.23 0.18
N HIS A 177 -13.95 19.06 -0.16
CA HIS A 177 -13.30 18.17 0.80
C HIS A 177 -11.83 18.55 0.95
N TYR A 178 -11.35 18.51 2.19
CA TYR A 178 -9.96 18.85 2.53
C TYR A 178 -9.49 18.00 3.70
N THR A 179 -8.18 17.89 3.85
CA THR A 179 -7.54 17.37 5.06
C THR A 179 -7.09 18.56 5.92
N TYR A 180 -7.44 18.52 7.20
CA TYR A 180 -7.08 19.55 8.17
C TYR A 180 -6.25 18.97 9.31
N PHE A 181 -5.25 19.71 9.75
CA PHE A 181 -4.55 19.46 11.01
C PHE A 181 -3.99 20.76 11.58
N ASN A 182 -3.74 20.74 12.90
CA ASN A 182 -3.11 21.84 13.61
C ASN A 182 -1.79 21.37 14.24
N LEU A 183 -0.68 21.98 13.84
CA LEU A 183 0.65 21.59 14.36
C LEU A 183 0.77 21.75 15.89
N ARG A 184 -0.03 22.63 16.52
CA ARG A 184 -0.04 22.79 17.98
C ARG A 184 -0.45 21.52 18.72
N ASP A 185 -1.26 20.68 18.11
CA ASP A 185 -1.71 19.42 18.71
C ASP A 185 -0.54 18.43 18.91
N PHE A 186 0.54 18.63 18.17
CA PHE A 186 1.75 17.80 18.23
C PHE A 186 2.88 18.42 19.06
N GLN A 187 2.71 19.63 19.58
CA GLN A 187 3.77 20.37 20.28
C GLN A 187 4.32 19.59 21.47
N ASN A 188 3.46 19.03 22.31
CA ASN A 188 3.87 18.23 23.47
C ASN A 188 4.69 17.00 23.09
N ILE A 189 4.36 16.36 21.95
CA ILE A 189 5.08 15.18 21.45
C ILE A 189 6.45 15.57 20.92
N VAL A 190 6.53 16.73 20.26
CA VAL A 190 7.78 17.25 19.70
C VAL A 190 8.75 17.71 20.81
N GLU A 191 8.23 18.24 21.89
CA GLU A 191 9.03 18.75 23.03
C GLU A 191 9.50 17.66 23.98
N ASN A 192 8.76 16.54 24.10
CA ASN A 192 9.15 15.46 24.98
C ASN A 192 10.28 14.58 24.39
N GLU A 193 10.99 13.86 25.26
CA GLU A 193 12.08 12.95 24.89
C GLU A 193 11.61 11.47 24.82
N ASN A 194 10.31 11.22 25.07
CA ASN A 194 9.78 9.87 25.02
C ASN A 194 9.63 9.40 23.58
N THR A 195 10.42 8.42 23.20
CA THR A 195 10.45 7.89 21.83
C THR A 195 9.23 7.06 21.47
N GLU A 196 8.46 6.57 22.44
CA GLU A 196 7.22 5.82 22.19
C GLU A 196 6.11 6.72 21.63
N ASP A 197 6.10 8.00 22.04
CA ASP A 197 5.11 8.97 21.58
C ASP A 197 5.37 9.42 20.11
N ASP A 198 6.59 9.23 19.62
CA ASP A 198 6.98 9.65 18.26
C ASP A 198 6.16 8.95 17.16
N ASN A 199 5.54 7.81 17.45
CA ASN A 199 4.64 7.13 16.52
C ASN A 199 3.45 8.03 16.10
N ALA A 200 3.01 8.92 16.96
CA ALA A 200 1.95 9.88 16.66
C ALA A 200 2.37 10.93 15.61
N LEU A 201 3.67 11.11 15.34
CA LEU A 201 4.17 12.00 14.30
C LEU A 201 4.16 11.36 12.91
N ILE A 202 4.02 10.05 12.79
CA ILE A 202 4.09 9.34 11.50
C ILE A 202 2.99 9.81 10.52
N PRO A 203 1.71 9.93 10.92
CA PRO A 203 0.68 10.43 10.00
C PRO A 203 0.99 11.85 9.52
N LEU A 204 1.45 12.72 10.42
CA LEU A 204 1.84 14.09 10.09
C LEU A 204 3.06 14.13 9.15
N TYR A 205 4.07 13.28 9.40
CA TYR A 205 5.21 13.12 8.51
C TYR A 205 4.78 12.68 7.12
N LYS A 206 3.91 11.66 7.03
CA LYS A 206 3.44 11.11 5.75
C LYS A 206 2.64 12.13 4.93
N ILE A 207 1.74 12.88 5.56
CA ILE A 207 0.84 13.80 4.84
C ILE A 207 1.58 14.99 4.21
N LEU A 208 2.72 15.41 4.77
CA LEU A 208 3.57 16.47 4.23
C LEU A 208 4.67 15.96 3.30
N SER A 209 4.82 14.65 3.15
CA SER A 209 5.86 14.04 2.32
C SER A 209 5.62 14.23 0.82
N PRO A 210 6.70 14.18 -0.01
CA PRO A 210 6.57 14.19 -1.47
C PRO A 210 5.68 13.07 -2.00
N GLN A 211 5.71 11.89 -1.37
CA GLN A 211 4.89 10.75 -1.73
C GLN A 211 3.40 11.09 -1.68
N HIS A 212 2.96 11.79 -0.64
CA HIS A 212 1.58 12.23 -0.52
C HIS A 212 1.29 13.47 -1.37
N LEU A 213 2.03 14.57 -1.15
CA LEU A 213 1.70 15.86 -1.76
C LEU A 213 1.90 15.90 -3.28
N LEU A 214 2.87 15.18 -3.82
CA LEU A 214 3.08 15.05 -5.26
C LEU A 214 2.42 13.80 -5.86
N LYS A 215 1.70 13.01 -5.04
CA LYS A 215 1.11 11.72 -5.44
C LYS A 215 2.14 10.86 -6.18
N LEU A 216 3.36 10.83 -5.63
CA LEU A 216 4.40 9.98 -6.19
C LEU A 216 4.04 8.54 -5.92
N PRO A 217 4.37 7.62 -6.85
CA PRO A 217 4.39 6.23 -6.49
C PRO A 217 5.31 6.11 -5.26
N PHE A 218 4.83 5.50 -4.21
CA PHE A 218 5.66 5.25 -3.03
C PHE A 218 6.93 4.56 -3.49
N LEU A 219 8.08 4.88 -2.88
CA LEU A 219 9.34 4.14 -3.10
C LEU A 219 9.19 2.65 -2.73
N ASN A 220 8.22 2.34 -1.88
CA ASN A 220 7.59 1.05 -1.70
C ASN A 220 6.29 1.00 -2.54
N ASP A 221 6.35 1.43 -3.80
CA ASP A 221 5.27 1.10 -4.71
C ASP A 221 5.16 -0.42 -4.66
N SER A 222 4.02 -0.88 -4.16
CA SER A 222 3.63 -2.29 -4.18
C SER A 222 3.76 -2.92 -5.58
N ASN A 223 4.07 -2.10 -6.58
CA ASN A 223 4.30 -2.45 -7.97
C ASN A 223 5.79 -2.39 -8.38
N THR A 224 6.72 -2.02 -7.49
CA THR A 224 8.16 -2.08 -7.80
C THR A 224 8.81 -3.27 -7.09
N LEU A 225 9.26 -4.22 -7.91
CA LEU A 225 10.05 -5.34 -7.45
C LEU A 225 11.38 -4.84 -6.88
N ASP A 226 11.72 -5.19 -5.63
CA ASP A 226 13.05 -4.99 -5.11
C ASP A 226 14.04 -5.86 -5.90
N LYS A 227 14.87 -5.21 -6.70
CA LYS A 227 15.81 -5.90 -7.58
C LYS A 227 16.88 -6.66 -6.81
N GLY A 228 17.26 -6.17 -5.63
CA GLY A 228 18.26 -6.82 -4.77
C GLY A 228 17.70 -8.12 -4.20
N PHE A 229 16.51 -8.03 -3.60
CA PHE A 229 15.80 -9.19 -3.07
C PHE A 229 15.59 -10.27 -4.15
N TYR A 230 15.08 -9.87 -5.29
CA TYR A 230 14.78 -10.80 -6.37
C TYR A 230 16.03 -11.47 -6.95
N ALA A 231 17.10 -10.72 -7.18
CA ALA A 231 18.35 -11.26 -7.71
C ALA A 231 19.00 -12.26 -6.73
N GLU A 232 18.99 -11.95 -5.43
CA GLU A 232 19.58 -12.83 -4.40
C GLU A 232 18.72 -14.10 -4.20
N LEU A 233 17.37 -13.96 -4.23
CA LEU A 233 16.49 -15.12 -4.19
C LEU A 233 16.70 -16.06 -5.38
N LEU A 234 16.81 -15.54 -6.60
CA LEU A 234 17.13 -16.35 -7.78
C LEU A 234 18.47 -17.05 -7.65
N HIS A 235 19.49 -16.36 -7.13
CA HIS A 235 20.81 -16.95 -6.88
C HIS A 235 20.74 -18.13 -5.89
N ILE A 236 19.98 -18.01 -4.81
CA ILE A 236 19.80 -19.08 -3.80
C ILE A 236 19.06 -20.28 -4.41
N ILE A 237 18.05 -20.03 -5.23
CA ILE A 237 17.32 -21.10 -5.93
C ILE A 237 18.22 -21.78 -6.97
N GLY A 238 19.09 -21.04 -7.65
CA GLY A 238 19.93 -21.53 -8.75
C GLY A 238 19.39 -21.13 -10.12
N LEU A 239 18.76 -19.96 -10.21
CA LEU A 239 18.18 -19.37 -11.42
C LEU A 239 18.89 -18.06 -11.78
N THR A 240 18.73 -17.64 -13.03
CA THR A 240 19.21 -16.35 -13.52
C THR A 240 18.22 -15.70 -14.47
N GLU A 241 18.24 -14.38 -14.54
CA GLU A 241 17.50 -13.64 -15.57
C GLU A 241 18.33 -13.49 -16.84
N THR A 242 17.72 -13.80 -17.97
CA THR A 242 18.28 -13.56 -19.31
C THR A 242 17.36 -12.65 -20.11
N LYS A 243 17.96 -11.84 -21.01
CA LYS A 243 17.21 -10.97 -21.91
C LYS A 243 17.36 -11.47 -23.33
N ASN A 244 16.24 -11.78 -23.97
CA ASN A 244 16.20 -12.15 -25.38
C ASN A 244 15.13 -11.35 -26.12
N GLY A 245 15.52 -10.60 -27.16
CA GLY A 245 14.60 -9.81 -27.98
C GLY A 245 13.76 -8.77 -27.20
N GLY A 246 14.28 -8.25 -26.07
CA GLY A 246 13.56 -7.29 -25.22
C GLY A 246 12.68 -7.93 -24.14
N GLN A 247 12.48 -9.23 -24.17
CA GLN A 247 11.80 -10.00 -23.12
C GLN A 247 12.80 -10.55 -22.09
N VAL A 248 12.35 -10.64 -20.84
CA VAL A 248 13.13 -11.17 -19.72
C VAL A 248 12.62 -12.57 -19.41
N PHE A 249 13.55 -13.54 -19.38
CA PHE A 249 13.26 -14.94 -19.04
C PHE A 249 14.05 -15.36 -17.80
N ILE A 250 13.49 -16.26 -17.04
CA ILE A 250 14.17 -16.93 -15.94
C ILE A 250 14.65 -18.29 -16.46
N GLU A 251 15.94 -18.52 -16.38
CA GLU A 251 16.57 -19.72 -16.91
C GLU A 251 17.58 -20.31 -15.95
N ARG A 252 17.92 -21.56 -16.17
CA ARG A 252 19.07 -22.21 -15.53
C ARG A 252 20.36 -21.55 -16.02
N PRO A 253 21.31 -21.20 -15.13
CA PRO A 253 22.60 -20.66 -15.55
C PRO A 253 23.34 -21.59 -16.52
N LYS A 254 24.27 -21.02 -17.30
CA LYS A 254 25.16 -21.82 -18.13
C LYS A 254 25.92 -22.81 -17.30
N GLU A 255 26.34 -23.93 -17.89
CA GLU A 255 26.94 -25.05 -17.20
C GLU A 255 28.15 -24.65 -16.34
N ASP A 256 28.98 -23.78 -16.86
CA ASP A 256 30.17 -23.22 -16.17
C ASP A 256 29.87 -22.27 -15.02
N GLN A 257 28.62 -21.81 -14.90
CA GLN A 257 28.15 -20.87 -13.88
C GLN A 257 27.19 -21.51 -12.86
N ARG A 258 26.87 -22.78 -13.02
CA ARG A 258 26.02 -23.54 -12.11
C ARG A 258 26.74 -23.81 -10.80
N ASN A 259 25.99 -23.68 -9.73
CA ASN A 259 26.46 -24.05 -8.40
C ASN A 259 25.70 -25.28 -7.91
N GLU A 260 26.41 -26.39 -7.74
CA GLU A 260 25.83 -27.68 -7.35
C GLU A 260 25.08 -27.64 -6.02
N GLY A 261 25.38 -26.70 -5.12
CA GLY A 261 24.71 -26.58 -3.82
C GLY A 261 23.40 -25.78 -3.85
N THR A 262 22.98 -25.25 -5.00
CA THR A 262 21.67 -24.56 -5.09
C THR A 262 20.50 -25.53 -5.03
N MET A 263 19.35 -25.05 -4.54
CA MET A 263 18.15 -25.89 -4.40
C MET A 263 17.76 -26.58 -5.71
N LEU A 264 17.85 -25.88 -6.85
CA LEU A 264 17.50 -26.43 -8.17
C LEU A 264 18.47 -27.54 -8.60
N GLU A 265 19.79 -27.30 -8.50
CA GLU A 265 20.77 -28.28 -8.92
C GLU A 265 20.74 -29.56 -8.06
N GLU A 266 20.53 -29.41 -6.74
CA GLU A 266 20.36 -30.55 -5.84
C GLU A 266 19.06 -31.32 -6.15
N THR A 267 17.97 -30.62 -6.47
CA THR A 267 16.72 -31.27 -6.90
C THR A 267 16.92 -32.05 -8.19
N ILE A 268 17.60 -31.45 -9.18
CA ILE A 268 17.96 -32.14 -10.44
C ILE A 268 18.79 -33.38 -10.19
N ALA A 269 19.85 -33.27 -9.38
CA ALA A 269 20.72 -34.39 -9.04
C ALA A 269 19.98 -35.55 -8.36
N LYS A 270 19.09 -35.22 -7.40
CA LYS A 270 18.23 -36.21 -6.72
C LYS A 270 17.22 -36.87 -7.65
N LEU A 271 16.50 -36.12 -8.45
CA LEU A 271 15.54 -36.64 -9.42
C LEU A 271 16.22 -37.59 -10.42
N SER A 272 17.38 -37.21 -10.90
CA SER A 272 18.19 -38.04 -11.81
C SER A 272 18.68 -39.32 -11.14
N SER A 273 19.33 -39.21 -9.95
CA SER A 273 19.88 -40.35 -9.22
C SER A 273 18.83 -41.37 -8.83
N LEU A 274 17.61 -40.93 -8.52
CA LEU A 274 16.48 -41.79 -8.15
C LEU A 274 15.63 -42.22 -9.36
N ASN A 275 16.00 -41.81 -10.57
CA ASN A 275 15.27 -42.10 -11.82
C ASN A 275 13.78 -41.73 -11.77
N LYS A 276 13.44 -40.62 -11.10
CA LYS A 276 12.07 -40.24 -10.80
C LYS A 276 11.26 -39.80 -12.02
N ILE A 277 11.90 -39.20 -13.02
CA ILE A 277 11.21 -38.73 -14.24
C ILE A 277 10.53 -39.87 -14.99
N HIS A 278 11.12 -41.04 -15.04
CA HIS A 278 10.51 -42.21 -15.70
C HIS A 278 9.32 -42.81 -14.91
N GLN A 279 9.18 -42.46 -13.64
CA GLN A 279 8.10 -42.94 -12.79
C GLN A 279 6.85 -42.04 -12.84
N LEU A 280 6.99 -40.82 -13.42
CA LEU A 280 5.87 -39.88 -13.54
C LEU A 280 4.88 -40.33 -14.62
N ARG A 281 3.59 -40.39 -14.26
CA ARG A 281 2.50 -40.80 -15.18
C ARG A 281 2.38 -39.90 -16.40
N ASN A 282 2.70 -38.62 -16.29
CA ASN A 282 2.52 -37.61 -17.35
C ASN A 282 3.84 -36.87 -17.64
N ALA A 283 4.97 -37.58 -17.66
CA ALA A 283 6.29 -36.97 -17.85
C ALA A 283 6.41 -36.13 -19.13
N ALA A 284 5.66 -36.47 -20.20
CA ALA A 284 5.66 -35.74 -21.46
C ALA A 284 5.14 -34.30 -21.32
N ALA A 285 4.32 -33.98 -20.33
CA ALA A 285 3.84 -32.63 -20.09
C ALA A 285 4.96 -31.67 -19.64
N TYR A 286 6.09 -32.20 -19.15
CA TYR A 286 7.22 -31.43 -18.67
C TYR A 286 8.29 -31.14 -19.73
N GLY A 287 8.12 -31.61 -20.97
CA GLY A 287 9.04 -31.31 -22.07
C GLY A 287 9.20 -32.49 -23.05
N GLU A 288 9.87 -32.23 -24.16
CA GLU A 288 10.10 -33.22 -25.20
C GLU A 288 11.29 -34.13 -24.86
N THR A 289 12.37 -33.54 -24.33
CA THR A 289 13.59 -34.25 -23.98
C THR A 289 13.63 -34.64 -22.49
N TYR A 290 14.49 -35.59 -22.14
CA TYR A 290 14.72 -35.99 -20.74
C TYR A 290 15.24 -34.81 -19.90
N GLU A 291 16.17 -34.03 -20.44
CA GLU A 291 16.77 -32.86 -19.78
C GLU A 291 15.74 -31.77 -19.51
N GLU A 292 14.86 -31.49 -20.47
CA GLU A 292 13.76 -30.54 -20.26
C GLU A 292 12.81 -31.01 -19.19
N ARG A 293 12.42 -32.29 -19.19
CA ARG A 293 11.54 -32.86 -18.16
C ARG A 293 12.18 -32.78 -16.79
N LEU A 294 13.46 -33.13 -16.69
CA LEU A 294 14.21 -33.05 -15.45
C LEU A 294 14.26 -31.65 -14.88
N PHE A 295 14.60 -30.67 -15.73
CA PHE A 295 14.62 -29.26 -15.34
C PHE A 295 13.24 -28.74 -14.95
N ASN A 296 12.21 -28.96 -15.75
CA ASN A 296 10.89 -28.42 -15.49
C ASN A 296 10.22 -29.03 -14.26
N VAL A 297 10.42 -30.32 -13.99
CA VAL A 297 9.96 -30.96 -12.74
C VAL A 297 10.71 -30.39 -11.54
N ALA A 298 12.02 -30.27 -11.62
CA ALA A 298 12.82 -29.68 -10.54
C ALA A 298 12.40 -28.22 -10.28
N LEU A 299 12.18 -27.44 -11.31
CA LEU A 299 11.77 -26.04 -11.20
C LEU A 299 10.39 -25.91 -10.55
N GLU A 300 9.40 -26.72 -10.95
CA GLU A 300 8.05 -26.69 -10.35
C GLU A 300 8.08 -27.05 -8.86
N LEU A 301 8.88 -28.05 -8.48
CA LEU A 301 9.08 -28.40 -7.06
C LEU A 301 9.69 -27.22 -6.28
N ASN A 302 10.78 -26.65 -6.80
CA ASN A 302 11.43 -25.52 -6.13
C ASN A 302 10.52 -24.29 -6.00
N ILE A 303 9.76 -23.97 -7.03
CA ILE A 303 8.76 -22.87 -6.99
C ILE A 303 7.73 -23.14 -5.90
N THR A 304 7.21 -24.38 -5.82
CA THR A 304 6.24 -24.77 -4.80
C THR A 304 6.80 -24.57 -3.38
N TRP A 305 8.03 -25.03 -3.13
CA TRP A 305 8.67 -24.91 -1.82
C TRP A 305 8.97 -23.45 -1.45
N VAL A 306 9.54 -22.70 -2.37
CA VAL A 306 9.84 -21.27 -2.16
C VAL A 306 8.57 -20.46 -1.91
N ASN A 307 7.51 -20.72 -2.66
CA ASN A 307 6.21 -20.06 -2.44
C ASN A 307 5.68 -20.31 -1.03
N ARG A 308 5.78 -21.54 -0.52
CA ARG A 308 5.40 -21.86 0.87
C ARG A 308 6.24 -21.08 1.88
N ILE A 309 7.57 -21.07 1.69
CA ILE A 309 8.50 -20.40 2.61
C ILE A 309 8.24 -18.90 2.64
N LEU A 310 8.07 -18.26 1.48
CA LEU A 310 7.78 -16.82 1.39
C LEU A 310 6.42 -16.46 2.02
N PHE A 311 5.39 -17.29 1.79
CA PHE A 311 4.10 -17.11 2.44
C PHE A 311 4.22 -17.24 3.97
N LEU A 312 4.99 -18.21 4.46
CA LEU A 312 5.21 -18.39 5.89
C LEU A 312 5.96 -17.22 6.52
N LYS A 313 6.87 -16.59 5.78
CA LYS A 313 7.59 -15.41 6.26
C LYS A 313 6.66 -14.21 6.43
N LEU A 314 5.70 -14.01 5.52
CA LEU A 314 4.63 -13.02 5.70
C LEU A 314 3.75 -13.35 6.92
N LEU A 315 3.33 -14.61 7.06
CA LEU A 315 2.49 -15.04 8.18
C LEU A 315 3.22 -14.82 9.52
N GLU A 316 4.50 -15.20 9.60
CA GLU A 316 5.32 -14.97 10.79
C GLU A 316 5.37 -13.49 11.17
N ALA A 317 5.65 -12.62 10.21
CA ALA A 317 5.69 -11.19 10.43
C ALA A 317 4.34 -10.64 10.93
N GLN A 318 3.23 -11.11 10.36
CA GLN A 318 1.87 -10.75 10.83
C GLN A 318 1.60 -11.24 12.25
N LEU A 319 2.00 -12.46 12.60
CA LEU A 319 1.83 -13.00 13.96
C LEU A 319 2.66 -12.19 14.98
N ILE A 320 3.91 -11.87 14.67
CA ILE A 320 4.76 -11.05 15.52
C ILE A 320 4.16 -9.66 15.72
N SER A 321 3.70 -9.01 14.64
CA SER A 321 3.05 -7.70 14.70
C SER A 321 1.76 -7.76 15.53
N TYR A 322 0.90 -8.74 15.29
CA TYR A 322 -0.36 -8.95 16.03
C TYR A 322 -0.11 -9.14 17.52
N HIS A 323 0.96 -9.84 17.90
CA HIS A 323 1.39 -10.07 19.28
C HIS A 323 2.38 -9.02 19.81
N LYS A 324 2.38 -7.79 19.22
CA LYS A 324 3.15 -6.62 19.72
C LYS A 324 4.67 -6.83 19.74
N GLY A 325 5.21 -7.50 18.74
CA GLY A 325 6.64 -7.74 18.63
C GLY A 325 7.15 -8.94 19.45
N ASP A 326 6.27 -9.82 19.92
CA ASP A 326 6.67 -11.01 20.66
C ASP A 326 7.46 -11.97 19.78
N ALA A 327 8.78 -12.03 20.00
CA ALA A 327 9.72 -12.88 19.26
C ALA A 327 9.45 -14.41 19.45
N SER A 328 8.61 -14.82 20.40
CA SER A 328 8.23 -16.23 20.55
C SER A 328 7.46 -16.79 19.36
N PHE A 329 6.81 -15.89 18.59
CA PHE A 329 6.10 -16.20 17.34
C PHE A 329 7.03 -16.26 16.12
N ALA A 330 8.31 -15.92 16.23
CA ALA A 330 9.29 -16.14 15.16
C ALA A 330 9.61 -17.63 15.07
N PHE A 331 9.17 -18.29 14.01
CA PHE A 331 9.33 -19.74 13.84
C PHE A 331 10.11 -20.12 12.59
N LEU A 332 10.21 -19.24 11.61
CA LEU A 332 10.85 -19.49 10.32
C LEU A 332 12.27 -18.87 10.28
N ASN A 333 13.17 -19.37 11.09
CA ASN A 333 14.56 -18.94 11.16
C ASN A 333 15.50 -20.14 11.31
N PHE A 334 16.78 -19.97 10.96
CA PHE A 334 17.74 -21.08 10.95
C PHE A 334 18.04 -21.67 12.34
N SER A 335 17.81 -20.93 13.42
CA SER A 335 18.00 -21.49 14.77
C SER A 335 16.94 -22.53 15.14
N LYS A 336 15.75 -22.48 14.53
CA LYS A 336 14.64 -23.43 14.75
C LYS A 336 14.51 -24.45 13.62
N ILE A 337 14.88 -24.07 12.40
CA ILE A 337 14.76 -24.88 11.18
C ILE A 337 16.14 -24.97 10.54
N ASN A 338 16.96 -25.90 11.00
CA ASN A 338 18.32 -26.09 10.53
C ASN A 338 18.49 -27.23 9.52
N GLU A 339 17.42 -27.98 9.23
CA GLU A 339 17.39 -29.10 8.30
C GLU A 339 16.12 -29.07 7.45
N TYR A 340 16.17 -29.55 6.23
CA TYR A 340 15.00 -29.64 5.35
C TYR A 340 13.92 -30.59 5.88
N ASP A 341 14.27 -31.60 6.66
CA ASP A 341 13.32 -32.50 7.34
C ASP A 341 12.45 -31.74 8.35
N ILE A 342 13.03 -30.81 9.10
CA ILE A 342 12.29 -29.96 10.05
C ILE A 342 11.34 -29.01 9.29
N LEU A 343 11.78 -28.47 8.16
CA LEU A 343 10.96 -27.63 7.31
C LEU A 343 9.76 -28.40 6.74
N GLU A 344 9.98 -29.63 6.28
CA GLU A 344 8.91 -30.52 5.80
C GLU A 344 7.87 -30.82 6.89
N ARG A 345 8.35 -31.15 8.10
CA ARG A 345 7.46 -31.36 9.26
C ARG A 345 6.63 -30.11 9.58
N LEU A 346 7.22 -28.92 9.46
CA LEU A 346 6.49 -27.67 9.62
C LEU A 346 5.35 -27.58 8.61
N PHE A 347 5.59 -27.89 7.33
CA PHE A 347 4.54 -27.86 6.30
C PHE A 347 3.45 -28.89 6.58
N PHE A 348 3.77 -30.16 6.72
CA PHE A 348 2.82 -31.26 6.63
C PHE A 348 2.33 -31.80 7.98
N GLU A 349 3.05 -31.54 9.07
CA GLU A 349 2.66 -32.03 10.38
C GLU A 349 2.20 -30.93 11.35
N VAL A 350 2.53 -29.68 11.06
CA VAL A 350 2.13 -28.52 11.88
C VAL A 350 1.04 -27.73 11.19
N LEU A 351 1.33 -27.20 10.01
CA LEU A 351 0.44 -26.25 9.31
C LEU A 351 -0.77 -26.94 8.66
N ALA A 352 -0.57 -28.14 8.12
CA ALA A 352 -1.63 -28.93 7.49
C ALA A 352 -2.50 -29.72 8.49
N LYS A 353 -2.13 -29.78 9.76
CA LYS A 353 -2.87 -30.55 10.79
C LYS A 353 -3.45 -29.65 11.88
N ASP A 354 -4.73 -29.86 12.17
CA ASP A 354 -5.38 -29.25 13.34
C ASP A 354 -4.63 -29.62 14.63
N TYR A 355 -4.68 -28.74 15.63
CA TYR A 355 -4.00 -28.94 16.93
C TYR A 355 -4.31 -30.29 17.58
N SER A 356 -5.54 -30.79 17.44
CA SER A 356 -5.98 -32.08 17.98
C SER A 356 -5.35 -33.28 17.26
N GLN A 357 -4.86 -33.11 16.05
CA GLN A 357 -4.26 -34.15 15.20
C GLN A 357 -2.72 -34.16 15.26
N ARG A 358 -2.09 -33.12 15.86
CA ARG A 358 -0.64 -33.05 16.04
C ARG A 358 -0.19 -34.06 17.10
N ASN A 359 0.94 -34.70 16.88
CA ASN A 359 1.54 -35.52 17.93
C ASN A 359 2.01 -34.64 19.10
N LYS A 360 2.19 -35.25 20.29
CA LYS A 360 2.49 -34.50 21.52
C LYS A 360 3.80 -33.71 21.47
N GLU A 361 4.82 -34.23 20.79
CA GLU A 361 6.13 -33.60 20.66
C GLU A 361 6.01 -32.35 19.77
N ILE A 362 5.39 -32.48 18.60
CA ILE A 362 5.14 -31.40 17.65
C ILE A 362 4.25 -30.34 18.29
N ALA A 363 3.17 -30.75 18.98
CA ALA A 363 2.27 -29.82 19.65
C ALA A 363 2.98 -28.98 20.74
N ALA A 364 3.97 -29.56 21.43
CA ALA A 364 4.75 -28.83 22.44
C ALA A 364 5.71 -27.81 21.81
N VAL A 365 6.43 -28.19 20.76
CA VAL A 365 7.43 -27.31 20.09
C VAL A 365 6.75 -26.18 19.31
N TYR A 366 5.63 -26.45 18.66
CA TYR A 366 4.95 -25.54 17.75
C TYR A 366 3.59 -25.08 18.28
N ALA A 367 3.48 -24.90 19.62
CA ALA A 367 2.22 -24.51 20.27
C ALA A 367 1.66 -23.17 19.78
N ASN A 368 2.53 -22.20 19.44
CA ASN A 368 2.16 -20.87 19.00
C ASN A 368 1.90 -20.77 17.48
N ILE A 369 2.11 -21.85 16.72
CA ILE A 369 1.92 -21.84 15.27
C ILE A 369 0.51 -22.29 14.92
N PRO A 370 -0.27 -21.44 14.19
CA PRO A 370 -1.66 -21.77 13.86
C PRO A 370 -1.75 -22.98 12.89
N TYR A 371 -2.91 -23.62 12.90
CA TYR A 371 -3.33 -24.51 11.82
C TYR A 371 -3.79 -23.65 10.63
N LEU A 372 -3.28 -23.96 9.46
CA LEU A 372 -3.70 -23.34 8.21
C LEU A 372 -4.49 -24.35 7.40
N ASN A 373 -5.79 -24.17 7.36
CA ASN A 373 -6.68 -24.96 6.50
C ASN A 373 -6.53 -24.52 5.03
N SER A 374 -5.38 -24.88 4.44
CA SER A 374 -5.01 -24.46 3.08
C SER A 374 -4.32 -25.59 2.34
N SER A 375 -4.77 -25.85 1.12
CA SER A 375 -4.13 -26.80 0.19
C SER A 375 -2.68 -26.44 -0.14
N LEU A 376 -2.24 -25.18 0.14
CA LEU A 376 -0.86 -24.78 -0.02
C LEU A 376 0.11 -25.63 0.81
N PHE A 377 -0.33 -26.12 1.98
CA PHE A 377 0.48 -26.95 2.88
C PHE A 377 0.15 -28.45 2.81
N GLU A 378 -0.65 -28.87 1.85
CA GLU A 378 -0.79 -30.29 1.53
C GLU A 378 0.28 -30.69 0.51
N PRO A 379 0.85 -31.91 0.59
CA PRO A 379 1.77 -32.39 -0.43
C PRO A 379 1.07 -32.43 -1.78
N THR A 380 1.68 -31.82 -2.79
CA THR A 380 1.17 -31.89 -4.17
C THR A 380 1.31 -33.28 -4.77
N GLU A 381 0.57 -33.59 -5.82
CA GLU A 381 0.72 -34.86 -6.56
C GLU A 381 2.16 -35.04 -7.08
N LEU A 382 2.80 -33.94 -7.50
CA LEU A 382 4.18 -33.98 -7.97
C LEU A 382 5.16 -34.31 -6.83
N GLU A 383 4.98 -33.71 -5.65
CA GLU A 383 5.81 -34.03 -4.47
C GLU A 383 5.67 -35.48 -4.06
N HIS A 384 4.47 -36.04 -4.05
CA HIS A 384 4.25 -37.45 -3.73
C HIS A 384 4.90 -38.41 -4.73
N ASN A 385 4.88 -38.07 -6.01
CA ASN A 385 5.35 -38.97 -7.08
C ASN A 385 6.83 -38.77 -7.41
N ALA A 386 7.38 -37.57 -7.17
CA ALA A 386 8.74 -37.23 -7.51
C ALA A 386 9.64 -37.10 -6.27
N LEU A 387 9.59 -35.97 -5.56
CA LEU A 387 10.55 -35.63 -4.52
C LEU A 387 9.93 -34.71 -3.47
N LEU A 388 10.14 -35.01 -2.19
CA LEU A 388 9.82 -34.11 -1.08
C LEU A 388 11.02 -33.24 -0.75
N ILE A 389 10.79 -32.07 -0.13
CA ILE A 389 11.86 -31.12 0.20
C ILE A 389 12.91 -31.72 1.15
N SER A 390 12.52 -32.60 2.05
CA SER A 390 13.42 -33.32 2.99
C SER A 390 14.45 -34.21 2.30
N ASN A 391 14.28 -34.47 1.01
CA ASN A 391 15.29 -35.23 0.26
C ASN A 391 16.49 -34.36 -0.17
N LEU A 392 16.44 -33.04 0.00
CA LEU A 392 17.58 -32.17 -0.27
C LEU A 392 18.65 -32.32 0.81
N PRO A 393 19.94 -32.23 0.46
CA PRO A 393 21.04 -32.32 1.42
C PRO A 393 21.16 -30.98 2.20
N ASP A 394 21.50 -31.09 3.49
CA ASP A 394 21.67 -29.94 4.38
C ASP A 394 23.11 -29.39 4.39
N ASP A 395 24.06 -30.12 3.86
CA ASP A 395 25.52 -29.85 3.95
C ASP A 395 26.10 -29.15 2.72
N LYS A 396 25.37 -29.11 1.62
CA LYS A 396 25.82 -28.45 0.38
C LYS A 396 25.77 -26.94 0.49
N THR A 397 26.87 -26.30 0.13
CA THR A 397 27.01 -24.84 0.28
C THR A 397 27.01 -24.11 -1.05
N ILE A 398 26.51 -22.89 -1.03
CA ILE A 398 26.52 -21.94 -2.15
C ILE A 398 27.29 -20.67 -1.75
N PRO A 399 28.04 -20.04 -2.67
CA PRO A 399 28.73 -18.80 -2.39
C PRO A 399 27.72 -17.67 -2.13
N ILE A 400 28.02 -16.86 -1.14
CA ILE A 400 27.20 -15.68 -0.83
C ILE A 400 27.37 -14.67 -1.98
N LEU A 401 26.24 -14.11 -2.45
CA LEU A 401 26.23 -13.14 -3.53
C LEU A 401 27.00 -11.87 -3.14
N SER A 402 27.84 -11.34 -4.02
CA SER A 402 28.65 -10.15 -3.73
C SER A 402 27.84 -8.89 -3.40
N THR A 403 26.57 -8.84 -3.86
CA THR A 403 25.61 -7.77 -3.59
C THR A 403 24.69 -8.06 -2.40
N THR A 404 24.94 -9.15 -1.66
CA THR A 404 24.10 -9.61 -0.54
C THR A 404 23.75 -8.50 0.46
N VAL A 405 22.56 -8.60 1.04
CA VAL A 405 22.14 -7.74 2.18
C VAL A 405 22.73 -8.26 3.50
N LEU A 406 23.19 -9.51 3.56
CA LEU A 406 23.74 -10.08 4.78
C LEU A 406 24.98 -9.34 5.24
N LYS A 407 25.06 -9.09 6.55
CA LYS A 407 26.18 -8.41 7.19
C LYS A 407 26.88 -9.32 8.18
N ASP A 408 28.18 -9.12 8.34
CA ASP A 408 28.96 -9.72 9.41
C ASP A 408 28.79 -8.95 10.74
N ALA A 409 29.44 -9.44 11.80
CA ALA A 409 29.41 -8.80 13.13
C ALA A 409 29.98 -7.36 13.15
N GLN A 410 30.72 -6.97 12.11
CA GLN A 410 31.28 -5.62 11.94
C GLN A 410 30.41 -4.73 11.04
N GLY A 411 29.24 -5.21 10.59
CA GLY A 411 28.31 -4.48 9.71
C GLY A 411 28.74 -4.43 8.24
N LYS A 412 29.80 -5.15 7.84
CA LYS A 412 30.23 -5.28 6.43
C LYS A 412 29.45 -6.40 5.75
N ARG A 413 29.35 -6.33 4.42
CA ARG A 413 28.75 -7.41 3.64
C ARG A 413 29.45 -8.74 3.91
N ARG A 414 28.65 -9.75 4.20
CA ARG A 414 29.15 -11.10 4.48
C ARG A 414 29.73 -11.72 3.20
N VAL A 415 30.80 -12.43 3.35
CA VAL A 415 31.49 -13.18 2.28
C VAL A 415 31.65 -14.64 2.69
N GLY A 416 31.89 -15.53 1.73
CA GLY A 416 32.06 -16.96 1.96
C GLY A 416 30.96 -17.79 1.31
N ALA A 417 30.62 -18.92 1.92
CA ALA A 417 29.58 -19.81 1.44
C ALA A 417 28.73 -20.29 2.62
N LEU A 418 27.46 -20.59 2.35
CA LEU A 418 26.47 -21.08 3.32
C LEU A 418 25.71 -22.27 2.75
N PRO A 419 25.22 -23.21 3.58
CA PRO A 419 24.20 -24.16 3.18
C PRO A 419 22.99 -23.46 2.61
N SER A 420 22.35 -24.00 1.56
CA SER A 420 21.26 -23.36 0.84
C SER A 420 20.08 -22.97 1.74
N LEU A 421 19.65 -23.85 2.64
CA LEU A 421 18.58 -23.57 3.60
C LEU A 421 18.96 -22.46 4.58
N GLN A 422 20.19 -22.52 5.14
CA GLN A 422 20.68 -21.48 6.03
C GLN A 422 20.71 -20.11 5.34
N TYR A 423 21.24 -20.09 4.12
CA TYR A 423 21.33 -18.86 3.35
C TYR A 423 19.92 -18.27 3.09
N LEU A 424 18.98 -19.11 2.67
CA LEU A 424 17.60 -18.69 2.41
C LEU A 424 16.95 -18.09 3.65
N LEU A 425 17.04 -18.75 4.81
CA LEU A 425 16.40 -18.26 6.03
C LEU A 425 17.08 -17.00 6.58
N GLU A 426 18.42 -16.94 6.62
CA GLU A 426 19.13 -15.72 7.04
C GLU A 426 18.89 -14.54 6.08
N PHE A 427 18.80 -14.81 4.77
CA PHE A 427 18.45 -13.82 3.76
C PHE A 427 17.05 -13.26 4.00
N LEU A 428 16.06 -14.09 4.25
CA LEU A 428 14.70 -13.65 4.55
C LEU A 428 14.63 -12.85 5.88
N ASP A 429 15.41 -13.24 6.90
CA ASP A 429 15.50 -12.53 8.17
C ASP A 429 16.11 -11.11 8.05
N ALA A 430 16.88 -10.86 6.98
CA ALA A 430 17.45 -9.55 6.71
C ALA A 430 16.45 -8.52 6.16
N TYR A 431 15.25 -8.96 5.79
CA TYR A 431 14.16 -8.10 5.31
C TYR A 431 13.02 -7.99 6.31
N ASP A 432 12.23 -6.95 6.17
CA ASP A 432 11.00 -6.75 6.94
C ASP A 432 9.79 -7.19 6.11
N PHE A 433 9.04 -8.16 6.59
CA PHE A 433 7.83 -8.67 5.94
C PHE A 433 6.53 -8.14 6.59
N SER A 434 6.62 -7.12 7.42
CA SER A 434 5.44 -6.49 8.02
C SER A 434 4.53 -5.86 6.96
N SER A 435 3.26 -5.65 7.28
CA SER A 435 2.35 -4.91 6.40
C SER A 435 2.68 -3.42 6.39
N GLU A 436 2.58 -2.77 5.23
CA GLU A 436 2.50 -1.32 5.14
C GLU A 436 1.31 -0.84 6.00
N GLY A 437 1.53 0.14 6.83
CA GLY A 437 0.50 0.64 7.73
C GLY A 437 0.77 0.35 9.21
N SER A 438 1.82 -0.39 9.55
CA SER A 438 2.27 -0.39 10.94
C SER A 438 2.68 1.05 11.29
N VAL A 439 1.92 1.63 12.22
CA VAL A 439 2.16 2.98 12.77
C VAL A 439 3.42 2.97 13.65
N GLU A 440 4.17 1.86 13.62
CA GLU A 440 5.37 1.67 14.41
C GLU A 440 6.59 2.20 13.67
N ILE A 441 7.41 2.92 14.40
CA ILE A 441 8.69 3.41 13.90
C ILE A 441 9.63 2.21 13.76
N GLN A 442 10.01 1.89 12.54
CA GLN A 442 10.99 0.85 12.28
C GLN A 442 12.35 1.30 12.83
N GLU A 443 12.86 0.57 13.82
CA GLU A 443 14.16 0.86 14.43
C GLU A 443 15.33 0.26 13.66
N GLU A 444 15.09 -0.78 12.86
CA GLU A 444 16.06 -1.41 11.99
C GLU A 444 15.87 -0.96 10.54
N ASN A 445 16.98 -0.64 9.85
CA ASN A 445 16.98 -0.26 8.42
C ASN A 445 16.82 -1.50 7.53
N LYS A 446 15.75 -2.26 7.71
CA LYS A 446 15.39 -3.38 6.83
C LYS A 446 14.49 -2.90 5.70
N THR A 447 14.75 -3.38 4.49
CA THR A 447 13.87 -3.12 3.35
C THR A 447 12.56 -3.86 3.54
N LEU A 448 11.44 -3.18 3.36
CA LEU A 448 10.10 -3.76 3.47
C LEU A 448 9.78 -4.63 2.25
N ILE A 449 9.35 -5.86 2.50
CA ILE A 449 8.83 -6.79 1.50
C ILE A 449 7.38 -7.13 1.87
N ASN A 450 6.45 -6.39 1.32
CA ASN A 450 5.02 -6.61 1.57
C ASN A 450 4.43 -7.71 0.66
N ALA A 451 3.15 -8.04 0.88
CA ALA A 451 2.43 -9.04 0.10
C ALA A 451 2.37 -8.72 -1.40
N SER A 452 2.30 -7.44 -1.78
CA SER A 452 2.26 -7.00 -3.17
C SER A 452 3.61 -7.21 -3.87
N VAL A 453 4.73 -6.89 -3.20
CA VAL A 453 6.08 -7.18 -3.71
C VAL A 453 6.27 -8.69 -3.90
N LEU A 454 5.82 -9.52 -2.95
CA LEU A 454 5.84 -10.97 -3.11
C LEU A 454 4.95 -11.45 -4.26
N GLY A 455 3.80 -10.82 -4.47
CA GLY A 455 2.95 -11.08 -5.63
C GLY A 455 3.70 -10.91 -6.95
N LEU A 456 4.48 -9.84 -7.10
CA LEU A 456 5.34 -9.62 -8.28
C LEU A 456 6.46 -10.65 -8.41
N ILE A 457 7.03 -11.10 -7.30
CA ILE A 457 8.04 -12.16 -7.29
C ILE A 457 7.41 -13.48 -7.78
N PHE A 458 6.24 -13.84 -7.25
CA PHE A 458 5.50 -15.02 -7.70
C PHE A 458 5.12 -14.94 -9.17
N GLU A 459 4.68 -13.76 -9.64
CA GLU A 459 4.41 -13.53 -11.06
C GLU A 459 5.62 -13.84 -11.92
N LYS A 460 6.77 -13.24 -11.58
CA LYS A 460 7.99 -13.43 -12.37
C LYS A 460 8.50 -14.86 -12.31
N ILE A 461 8.50 -15.49 -11.15
CA ILE A 461 8.98 -16.86 -10.97
C ILE A 461 8.02 -17.86 -11.64
N ASN A 462 6.70 -17.70 -11.50
CA ASN A 462 5.72 -18.60 -12.10
C ASN A 462 5.48 -18.30 -13.59
N GLY A 463 5.63 -17.05 -14.02
CA GLY A 463 5.42 -16.62 -15.42
C GLY A 463 6.54 -16.96 -16.39
N TYR A 464 7.54 -17.74 -15.98
CA TYR A 464 8.73 -18.05 -16.77
C TYR A 464 8.45 -18.76 -18.11
N LYS A 465 7.34 -19.49 -18.23
CA LYS A 465 6.98 -20.22 -19.45
C LYS A 465 6.17 -19.35 -20.45
N ASP A 466 5.25 -18.54 -19.95
CA ASP A 466 4.17 -17.98 -20.78
C ASP A 466 4.14 -16.44 -20.82
N GLY A 467 5.11 -15.75 -20.18
CA GLY A 467 5.19 -14.30 -20.18
C GLY A 467 3.95 -13.66 -19.57
N SER A 468 3.56 -14.06 -18.37
CA SER A 468 2.44 -13.47 -17.65
C SER A 468 2.76 -12.04 -17.23
N PHE A 469 1.77 -11.14 -17.38
CA PHE A 469 1.85 -9.76 -16.93
C PHE A 469 0.68 -9.48 -16.00
N PHE A 470 0.95 -9.00 -14.80
CA PHE A 470 -0.11 -8.57 -13.91
C PHE A 470 -0.56 -7.15 -14.23
N THR A 471 -1.84 -6.93 -14.06
CA THR A 471 -2.41 -5.60 -14.22
C THR A 471 -1.99 -4.74 -13.01
N PRO A 472 -1.44 -3.54 -13.21
CA PRO A 472 -1.07 -2.65 -12.10
C PRO A 472 -2.25 -2.36 -11.15
N GLY A 473 -1.99 -2.27 -9.84
CA GLY A 473 -3.02 -2.08 -8.81
C GLY A 473 -3.93 -0.88 -9.04
N VAL A 474 -3.39 0.24 -9.52
CA VAL A 474 -4.19 1.42 -9.88
C VAL A 474 -5.25 1.11 -10.94
N ILE A 475 -4.91 0.25 -11.92
CA ILE A 475 -5.83 -0.17 -12.98
C ILE A 475 -6.86 -1.14 -12.43
N THR A 476 -6.45 -2.13 -11.62
CA THR A 476 -7.38 -3.11 -11.01
C THR A 476 -8.38 -2.41 -10.09
N MET A 477 -7.93 -1.47 -9.24
CA MET A 477 -8.81 -0.66 -8.39
C MET A 477 -9.83 0.12 -9.23
N TYR A 478 -9.36 0.84 -10.27
CA TYR A 478 -10.25 1.61 -11.13
C TYR A 478 -11.29 0.71 -11.83
N MET A 479 -10.85 -0.42 -12.38
CA MET A 479 -11.75 -1.36 -13.06
C MET A 479 -12.75 -1.98 -12.09
N CYS A 480 -12.33 -2.39 -10.90
CA CYS A 480 -13.20 -2.93 -9.87
C CYS A 480 -14.23 -1.89 -9.41
N LYS A 481 -13.80 -0.66 -9.14
CA LYS A 481 -14.69 0.43 -8.75
C LYS A 481 -15.78 0.66 -9.79
N GLU A 482 -15.40 0.91 -11.05
CA GLU A 482 -16.36 1.18 -12.13
C GLU A 482 -17.31 0.00 -12.40
N ALA A 483 -16.76 -1.23 -12.41
CA ALA A 483 -17.57 -2.41 -12.67
C ALA A 483 -18.56 -2.70 -11.51
N LEU A 484 -18.09 -2.60 -10.26
CA LEU A 484 -18.91 -2.90 -9.09
C LEU A 484 -19.97 -1.84 -8.84
N HIS A 485 -19.65 -0.54 -9.00
CA HIS A 485 -20.66 0.51 -8.93
C HIS A 485 -21.83 0.27 -9.90
N ARG A 486 -21.51 -0.04 -11.17
CA ARG A 486 -22.54 -0.36 -12.18
C ARG A 486 -23.32 -1.64 -11.83
N ALA A 487 -22.63 -2.70 -11.41
CA ALA A 487 -23.28 -3.96 -11.04
C ALA A 487 -24.20 -3.80 -9.83
N VAL A 488 -23.79 -3.02 -8.82
CA VAL A 488 -24.59 -2.72 -7.63
C VAL A 488 -25.86 -1.95 -8.02
N ILE A 489 -25.74 -0.88 -8.82
CA ILE A 489 -26.90 -0.12 -9.31
C ILE A 489 -27.89 -1.04 -10.04
N GLN A 490 -27.42 -1.89 -10.97
CA GLN A 490 -28.25 -2.84 -11.69
C GLN A 490 -28.95 -3.84 -10.76
N LYS A 491 -28.23 -4.35 -9.76
CA LYS A 491 -28.78 -5.29 -8.77
C LYS A 491 -29.88 -4.65 -7.93
N PHE A 492 -29.68 -3.42 -7.46
CA PHE A 492 -30.70 -2.69 -6.70
C PHE A 492 -31.90 -2.35 -7.56
N ASN A 493 -31.72 -1.85 -8.78
CA ASN A 493 -32.80 -1.59 -9.71
C ASN A 493 -33.65 -2.85 -9.96
N LYS A 494 -32.98 -4.00 -10.18
CA LYS A 494 -33.69 -5.27 -10.38
C LYS A 494 -34.42 -5.74 -9.11
N ALA A 495 -33.80 -5.62 -7.96
CA ALA A 495 -34.35 -6.15 -6.70
C ALA A 495 -35.48 -5.28 -6.13
N LYS A 496 -35.41 -3.96 -6.32
CA LYS A 496 -36.30 -2.97 -5.74
C LYS A 496 -37.28 -2.35 -6.74
N GLY A 497 -37.09 -2.59 -8.04
CA GLY A 497 -37.89 -1.96 -9.11
C GLY A 497 -37.56 -0.47 -9.29
N TRP A 498 -36.37 -0.04 -8.86
CA TRP A 498 -35.91 1.35 -9.01
C TRP A 498 -35.37 1.63 -10.41
N GLN A 499 -35.21 2.94 -10.74
CA GLN A 499 -34.62 3.41 -11.99
C GLN A 499 -33.47 4.38 -11.69
N VAL A 500 -32.57 3.98 -10.84
CA VAL A 500 -31.41 4.76 -10.41
C VAL A 500 -30.29 4.60 -11.44
N ASN A 501 -29.61 5.69 -11.81
CA ASN A 501 -28.57 5.68 -12.84
C ASN A 501 -27.16 5.94 -12.28
N THR A 502 -27.07 6.61 -11.13
CA THR A 502 -25.79 6.94 -10.48
C THR A 502 -25.70 6.33 -9.07
N PHE A 503 -24.50 6.24 -8.57
CA PHE A 503 -24.28 5.71 -7.23
C PHE A 503 -24.77 6.68 -6.14
N GLU A 504 -24.69 7.98 -6.38
CA GLU A 504 -25.25 9.01 -5.51
C GLU A 504 -26.78 8.91 -5.43
N GLU A 505 -27.45 8.76 -6.57
CA GLU A 505 -28.92 8.50 -6.56
C GLU A 505 -29.25 7.23 -5.78
N LEU A 506 -28.44 6.16 -5.91
CA LEU A 506 -28.64 4.94 -5.14
C LEU A 506 -28.51 5.19 -3.63
N LYS A 507 -27.52 5.96 -3.22
CA LYS A 507 -27.27 6.31 -1.83
C LYS A 507 -28.46 7.08 -1.24
N ASP A 508 -29.07 8.00 -2.00
CA ASP A 508 -30.24 8.76 -1.57
C ASP A 508 -31.50 7.90 -1.42
N HIS A 509 -31.57 6.77 -2.13
CA HIS A 509 -32.71 5.83 -2.05
C HIS A 509 -32.62 4.85 -0.87
N ILE A 510 -31.46 4.71 -0.25
CA ILE A 510 -31.26 3.78 0.87
C ILE A 510 -31.30 4.55 2.19
N ASN A 511 -32.22 4.19 3.08
CA ASN A 511 -32.23 4.73 4.44
C ASN A 511 -31.29 3.89 5.36
N PRO A 512 -30.07 4.37 5.65
CA PRO A 512 -29.12 3.63 6.45
C PRO A 512 -29.51 3.51 7.95
N PHE A 513 -30.51 4.26 8.40
CA PHE A 513 -31.02 4.20 9.76
C PHE A 513 -32.11 3.13 9.93
N ASN A 514 -32.75 2.70 8.85
CA ASN A 514 -33.71 1.62 8.88
C ASN A 514 -32.98 0.26 8.88
N LYS A 515 -33.22 -0.54 9.92
CA LYS A 515 -32.56 -1.84 10.10
C LYS A 515 -32.91 -2.82 8.97
N GLU A 516 -34.18 -2.90 8.60
CA GLU A 516 -34.66 -3.84 7.57
C GLU A 516 -34.09 -3.48 6.19
N GLU A 517 -34.03 -2.18 5.86
CA GLU A 517 -33.43 -1.72 4.61
C GLU A 517 -31.93 -2.00 4.55
N ARG A 518 -31.19 -1.82 5.66
CA ARG A 518 -29.79 -2.20 5.73
C ARG A 518 -29.56 -3.70 5.50
N GLU A 519 -30.36 -4.54 6.12
CA GLU A 519 -30.26 -6.00 5.94
C GLU A 519 -30.55 -6.40 4.50
N GLN A 520 -31.60 -5.81 3.89
CA GLN A 520 -31.93 -6.05 2.49
C GLN A 520 -30.81 -5.55 1.55
N ALA A 521 -30.28 -4.36 1.79
CA ALA A 521 -29.19 -3.80 1.01
C ALA A 521 -27.92 -4.66 1.10
N ASN A 522 -27.54 -5.12 2.31
CA ASN A 522 -26.45 -6.06 2.48
C ASN A 522 -26.67 -7.38 1.73
N SER A 523 -27.90 -7.93 1.78
CA SER A 523 -28.26 -9.15 1.06
C SER A 523 -28.09 -8.98 -0.46
N ILE A 524 -28.47 -7.82 -1.01
CA ILE A 524 -28.32 -7.51 -2.43
C ILE A 524 -26.83 -7.48 -2.81
N ILE A 525 -25.99 -6.77 -2.05
CA ILE A 525 -24.55 -6.70 -2.32
C ILE A 525 -23.89 -8.09 -2.15
N ASN A 526 -24.22 -8.83 -1.09
CA ASN A 526 -23.69 -10.17 -0.85
C ASN A 526 -24.15 -11.21 -1.89
N SER A 527 -25.11 -10.86 -2.74
CA SER A 527 -25.54 -11.68 -3.87
C SER A 527 -24.73 -11.46 -5.16
N LEU A 528 -23.78 -10.52 -5.16
CA LEU A 528 -22.86 -10.34 -6.29
C LEU A 528 -22.08 -11.63 -6.56
N ARG A 529 -21.73 -11.84 -7.82
CA ARG A 529 -20.86 -12.93 -8.24
C ARG A 529 -19.76 -12.33 -9.12
N ILE A 530 -18.57 -12.33 -8.58
CA ILE A 530 -17.38 -11.75 -9.20
C ILE A 530 -16.47 -12.93 -9.54
N CYS A 531 -16.18 -13.10 -10.81
CA CYS A 531 -15.33 -14.19 -11.28
C CYS A 531 -14.11 -13.60 -12.00
N ASP A 532 -12.93 -14.02 -11.56
CA ASP A 532 -11.68 -13.74 -12.26
C ASP A 532 -11.15 -15.04 -12.87
N PRO A 533 -11.38 -15.27 -14.19
CA PRO A 533 -10.95 -16.51 -14.84
C PRO A 533 -9.43 -16.60 -15.05
N ALA A 534 -8.70 -15.52 -14.79
CA ALA A 534 -7.26 -15.43 -14.95
C ALA A 534 -6.60 -14.90 -13.67
N VAL A 535 -6.99 -15.45 -12.53
CA VAL A 535 -6.74 -14.92 -11.18
C VAL A 535 -5.30 -14.50 -10.88
N GLY A 536 -4.31 -15.16 -11.47
CA GLY A 536 -2.90 -14.84 -11.25
C GLY A 536 -2.55 -14.77 -9.76
N SER A 537 -2.11 -13.60 -9.29
CA SER A 537 -1.87 -13.31 -7.87
C SER A 537 -3.13 -13.02 -7.05
N GLY A 538 -4.30 -13.00 -7.67
CA GLY A 538 -5.55 -12.63 -7.00
C GLY A 538 -5.77 -11.14 -6.80
N HIS A 539 -4.98 -10.30 -7.44
CA HIS A 539 -5.00 -8.84 -7.22
C HIS A 539 -6.36 -8.21 -7.54
N PHE A 540 -7.00 -8.63 -8.65
CA PHE A 540 -8.37 -8.22 -8.97
C PHE A 540 -9.38 -8.61 -7.88
N LEU A 541 -9.26 -9.82 -7.33
CA LEU A 541 -10.16 -10.28 -6.27
C LEU A 541 -9.93 -9.51 -4.96
N VAL A 542 -8.69 -9.14 -4.65
CA VAL A 542 -8.37 -8.29 -3.49
C VAL A 542 -8.94 -6.88 -3.69
N SER A 543 -8.73 -6.27 -4.85
CA SER A 543 -9.31 -4.95 -5.18
C SER A 543 -10.85 -5.00 -5.15
N ALA A 544 -11.47 -6.06 -5.65
CA ALA A 544 -12.92 -6.25 -5.60
C ALA A 544 -13.45 -6.44 -4.17
N LEU A 545 -12.71 -7.18 -3.32
CA LEU A 545 -13.03 -7.34 -1.90
C LEU A 545 -13.05 -5.99 -1.19
N ASN A 546 -11.98 -5.21 -1.36
CA ASN A 546 -11.84 -3.89 -0.74
C ASN A 546 -12.96 -2.96 -1.23
N GLU A 547 -13.25 -2.95 -2.53
CA GLU A 547 -14.31 -2.11 -3.10
C GLU A 547 -15.70 -2.50 -2.60
N CYS A 548 -16.02 -3.78 -2.47
CA CYS A 548 -17.31 -4.22 -1.90
C CYS A 548 -17.50 -3.72 -0.46
N ILE A 549 -16.45 -3.70 0.34
CA ILE A 549 -16.52 -3.19 1.72
C ILE A 549 -16.65 -1.66 1.73
N ALA A 550 -15.89 -0.97 0.87
CA ALA A 550 -15.96 0.50 0.73
C ALA A 550 -17.37 0.94 0.29
N LEU A 551 -17.96 0.27 -0.71
CA LEU A 551 -19.34 0.51 -1.15
C LEU A 551 -20.36 0.38 -0.03
N LYS A 552 -20.24 -0.66 0.82
CA LYS A 552 -21.11 -0.81 1.99
C LYS A 552 -20.93 0.31 3.01
N SER A 553 -19.70 0.80 3.17
CA SER A 553 -19.40 1.96 4.03
C SER A 553 -20.02 3.24 3.46
N GLU A 554 -19.86 3.51 2.17
CA GLU A 554 -20.40 4.69 1.50
C GLU A 554 -21.95 4.72 1.51
N LEU A 555 -22.59 3.56 1.38
CA LEU A 555 -24.03 3.41 1.52
C LEU A 555 -24.51 3.46 2.98
N GLY A 556 -23.57 3.48 3.94
CA GLY A 556 -23.89 3.50 5.38
C GLY A 556 -24.55 2.22 5.90
N ILE A 557 -24.36 1.08 5.20
CA ILE A 557 -25.01 -0.18 5.52
C ILE A 557 -24.11 -1.20 6.24
N LEU A 558 -22.85 -0.85 6.53
CA LEU A 558 -21.99 -1.71 7.36
C LEU A 558 -22.62 -1.90 8.75
N GLN A 559 -22.68 -3.15 9.19
CA GLN A 559 -23.29 -3.51 10.46
C GLN A 559 -22.54 -4.67 11.13
N ASP A 560 -22.51 -4.65 12.46
CA ASP A 560 -21.95 -5.72 13.27
C ASP A 560 -22.86 -6.96 13.34
N GLU A 561 -22.44 -7.99 14.09
CA GLU A 561 -23.20 -9.21 14.32
C GLU A 561 -24.58 -8.98 14.97
N ASN A 562 -24.71 -7.88 15.75
CA ASN A 562 -25.98 -7.47 16.39
C ASN A 562 -26.85 -6.61 15.47
N LYS A 563 -26.48 -6.44 14.21
CA LYS A 563 -27.13 -5.59 13.23
C LYS A 563 -27.10 -4.09 13.59
N SER A 564 -26.14 -3.68 14.43
CA SER A 564 -25.90 -2.28 14.75
C SER A 564 -24.95 -1.68 13.74
N ARG A 565 -25.28 -0.47 13.26
CA ARG A 565 -24.50 0.22 12.22
C ARG A 565 -23.10 0.55 12.70
N ILE A 566 -22.11 0.41 11.82
CA ILE A 566 -20.75 0.94 11.98
C ILE A 566 -20.71 2.36 11.41
N HIS A 567 -20.20 3.31 12.20
CA HIS A 567 -20.14 4.72 11.82
C HIS A 567 -18.79 5.12 11.23
N HIS A 568 -17.79 4.29 11.36
CA HIS A 568 -16.46 4.49 10.79
C HIS A 568 -16.54 4.55 9.26
N GLN A 569 -15.79 5.48 8.66
CA GLN A 569 -15.67 5.57 7.21
C GLN A 569 -14.52 4.69 6.72
N LEU A 570 -14.74 4.01 5.61
CA LEU A 570 -13.74 3.21 4.95
C LEU A 570 -13.46 3.77 3.56
N LYS A 571 -12.19 3.95 3.26
CA LYS A 571 -11.72 4.43 1.95
C LYS A 571 -10.62 3.51 1.44
N ILE A 572 -10.50 3.43 0.12
CA ILE A 572 -9.41 2.69 -0.52
C ILE A 572 -8.36 3.68 -0.98
N GLU A 573 -7.15 3.53 -0.47
CA GLU A 573 -5.98 4.30 -0.89
C GLU A 573 -4.83 3.32 -1.16
N ASN A 574 -4.19 3.44 -2.31
CA ASN A 574 -3.07 2.58 -2.73
C ASN A 574 -3.36 1.06 -2.63
N ASP A 575 -4.59 0.67 -3.00
CA ASP A 575 -5.09 -0.71 -2.93
C ASP A 575 -5.28 -1.28 -1.50
N GLU A 576 -5.18 -0.42 -0.49
CA GLU A 576 -5.44 -0.76 0.90
C GLU A 576 -6.76 -0.17 1.39
N LEU A 577 -7.49 -0.92 2.21
CA LEU A 577 -8.71 -0.46 2.86
C LEU A 577 -8.35 0.25 4.16
N LEU A 578 -8.47 1.57 4.16
CA LEU A 578 -8.20 2.41 5.32
C LEU A 578 -9.50 2.70 6.09
N VAL A 579 -9.40 2.68 7.41
CA VAL A 579 -10.52 2.97 8.32
C VAL A 579 -10.27 4.30 9.01
N TYR A 580 -11.29 5.17 9.00
CA TYR A 580 -11.26 6.47 9.65
C TYR A 580 -12.23 6.51 10.83
N GLU A 581 -11.91 7.29 11.86
CA GLU A 581 -12.76 7.40 13.05
C GLU A 581 -14.12 8.05 12.73
N ALA A 582 -15.16 7.63 13.44
CA ALA A 582 -16.53 8.04 13.17
C ALA A 582 -16.79 9.55 13.37
N ASP A 583 -16.11 10.15 14.34
CA ASP A 583 -16.32 11.54 14.74
C ASP A 583 -15.35 12.52 14.06
N ASN A 584 -14.31 11.99 13.39
CA ASN A 584 -13.31 12.79 12.73
C ASN A 584 -12.73 12.04 11.52
N ASN A 585 -13.22 12.35 10.31
CA ASN A 585 -12.79 11.76 9.05
C ASN A 585 -11.30 11.99 8.71
N GLU A 586 -10.55 12.62 9.59
CA GLU A 586 -9.16 13.00 9.44
C GLU A 586 -8.23 12.12 10.26
N HIS A 587 -8.75 11.35 11.22
CA HIS A 587 -7.96 10.46 12.04
C HIS A 587 -8.13 9.00 11.62
N PHE A 588 -6.99 8.35 11.33
CA PHE A 588 -6.96 6.91 11.11
C PHE A 588 -7.41 6.17 12.37
N PHE A 589 -8.32 5.24 12.18
CA PHE A 589 -8.70 4.31 13.22
C PHE A 589 -7.48 3.51 13.70
N ARG A 590 -7.22 3.55 15.02
CA ARG A 590 -6.17 2.74 15.66
C ARG A 590 -6.80 1.61 16.45
N TYR A 591 -6.44 0.38 16.08
CA TYR A 591 -6.88 -0.77 16.85
C TYR A 591 -6.36 -0.70 18.29
N ASN A 592 -7.28 -0.71 19.23
CA ASN A 592 -6.98 -0.80 20.66
C ASN A 592 -7.67 -2.03 21.27
N PRO A 593 -6.91 -3.09 21.66
CA PRO A 593 -7.50 -4.32 22.19
C PRO A 593 -8.22 -4.12 23.54
N LYS A 594 -8.06 -2.97 24.20
CA LYS A 594 -8.77 -2.63 25.44
C LYS A 594 -10.04 -1.81 25.19
N ASN A 595 -10.30 -1.38 23.97
CA ASN A 595 -11.47 -0.59 23.59
C ASN A 595 -12.49 -1.49 22.89
N THR A 596 -13.69 -1.58 23.45
CA THR A 596 -14.78 -2.41 22.93
C THR A 596 -15.25 -2.00 21.55
N GLU A 597 -15.28 -0.70 21.24
CA GLU A 597 -15.65 -0.21 19.91
C GLU A 597 -14.57 -0.58 18.88
N SER A 598 -13.32 -0.46 19.25
CA SER A 598 -12.19 -0.87 18.40
C SER A 598 -12.25 -2.37 18.06
N GLN A 599 -12.53 -3.21 19.05
CA GLN A 599 -12.74 -4.66 18.84
C GLN A 599 -13.96 -4.93 17.95
N ARG A 600 -15.05 -4.19 18.16
CA ARG A 600 -16.29 -4.31 17.38
C ARG A 600 -16.04 -4.00 15.91
N VAL A 601 -15.37 -2.90 15.60
CA VAL A 601 -15.03 -2.50 14.22
C VAL A 601 -14.19 -3.56 13.55
N GLN A 602 -13.12 -4.01 14.20
CA GLN A 602 -12.23 -5.02 13.63
C GLN A 602 -12.93 -6.36 13.38
N LYS A 603 -13.75 -6.80 14.35
CA LYS A 603 -14.55 -8.03 14.21
C LYS A 603 -15.53 -7.93 13.04
N THR A 604 -16.17 -6.76 12.89
CA THR A 604 -17.10 -6.53 11.78
C THR A 604 -16.39 -6.59 10.43
N LEU A 605 -15.24 -5.92 10.29
CA LEU A 605 -14.46 -5.95 9.05
C LEU A 605 -13.97 -7.36 8.71
N PHE A 606 -13.54 -8.12 9.70
CA PHE A 606 -13.16 -9.52 9.50
C PHE A 606 -14.36 -10.36 8.98
N GLN A 607 -15.53 -10.18 9.57
CA GLN A 607 -16.74 -10.89 9.16
C GLN A 607 -17.20 -10.49 7.75
N GLU A 608 -17.14 -9.20 7.41
CA GLU A 608 -17.48 -8.72 6.07
C GLU A 608 -16.51 -9.28 5.01
N LYS A 609 -15.21 -9.27 5.29
CA LYS A 609 -14.23 -9.92 4.40
C LYS A 609 -14.56 -11.39 4.18
N LYS A 610 -14.83 -12.12 5.26
CA LYS A 610 -15.21 -13.53 5.19
C LYS A 610 -16.47 -13.76 4.34
N ILE A 611 -17.53 -13.00 4.57
CA ILE A 611 -18.80 -13.11 3.82
C ILE A 611 -18.57 -12.87 2.32
N ILE A 612 -17.80 -11.85 1.97
CA ILE A 612 -17.54 -11.50 0.56
C ILE A 612 -16.68 -12.57 -0.10
N ILE A 613 -15.62 -13.03 0.56
CA ILE A 613 -14.75 -14.10 0.04
C ILE A 613 -15.56 -15.38 -0.21
N GLU A 614 -16.37 -15.81 0.75
CA GLU A 614 -17.12 -17.07 0.66
C GLU A 614 -18.29 -17.01 -0.34
N ASN A 615 -18.90 -15.84 -0.54
CA ASN A 615 -20.14 -15.74 -1.30
C ASN A 615 -20.02 -15.00 -2.62
N CYS A 616 -19.06 -14.07 -2.77
CA CYS A 616 -19.01 -13.16 -3.91
C CYS A 616 -17.86 -13.41 -4.87
N LEU A 617 -16.72 -13.92 -4.39
CA LEU A 617 -15.49 -14.07 -5.18
C LEU A 617 -15.32 -15.50 -5.67
N PHE A 618 -14.99 -15.65 -6.98
CA PHE A 618 -14.83 -16.94 -7.65
C PHE A 618 -13.69 -16.90 -8.67
#